data_3c71f73ac3b1e47e9f83215b4cc1a96a
#
_entry.id   3c71f73ac3b1e47e9f83215b4cc1a96a
#
_cell.length_a   1.000
_cell.length_b   1.000
_cell.length_c   1.000
_cell.angle_alpha   90.00
_cell.angle_beta   90.00
_cell.angle_gamma   90.00
#
_symmetry.space_group_name_H-M   'P 1'
#
loop_
_entity.id
_entity.type
_entity.pdbx_description
1 polymer ?
#
loop_
_entity_poly.entity_id
_entity_poly.type
_entity_poly.pdbx_seq_one_letter_code
_entity_poly.pdbx_strand_id
1 'polypeptide(L)'
;MMTAGTLPAQWQAAFQRDRQSAPVSGADPLPERRAARLLAAFILSGLAYLALPGTFLGVWNLIEIAAHRTAAGASSAWIQAHGHAQVFGWVGSFILGISLFILPKVRGAPLRSLWLGWLTWALWTAGVGWRWGCGVGLHGWRVGLPASAILELAALGLSQFLLFFPSSRRPRRRPKDLGSLLGIAGFGGLAAALIVNAMAAFRTAAANAIPQYPARLDRMTVELALWGFMLPLAWGYSTRFVTIFAGLRPPRQRAATGLGAGVMALIALLLAGQFALADGLAAILVGVAAWALRIFEPSAKPAKRLGVYRHFPAFIRLAYGWLAAGAALELAANFQPALGGAARHALTVGFVATLIFAIGPRILPAFLSSRELFSARLMAASLWLLAVGCLARVASEAAAYSGAAGWAWKVLPASAFLELAAVLLFVANLALTLAQPPPAWFRPETMGGETPLYWYISSYPRTRRLLIASGVKTLARTRDVPRSLTLAEAAAAEGLDADVLVGHLRTFFRQRQPRRARA
;
A
#
# COMPACT_ATOMS: atom_id res chain seq x y z
N MET A 1 3.75 2.37 -51.34
CA MET A 1 4.72 3.33 -50.74
C MET A 1 3.92 4.50 -50.20
N MET A 2 3.54 4.47 -48.93
CA MET A 2 2.87 5.61 -48.27
C MET A 2 3.94 6.55 -47.75
N THR A 3 3.94 7.77 -48.24
CA THR A 3 4.79 8.88 -47.83
C THR A 3 4.62 9.13 -46.33
N ALA A 4 5.73 9.23 -45.61
CA ALA A 4 5.75 9.62 -44.20
C ALA A 4 5.14 11.02 -44.05
N GLY A 5 3.83 11.07 -43.79
CA GLY A 5 3.08 12.30 -43.65
C GLY A 5 3.62 13.12 -42.48
N THR A 6 3.93 14.38 -42.77
CA THR A 6 4.24 15.40 -41.78
C THR A 6 3.06 15.55 -40.82
N LEU A 7 3.33 15.53 -39.52
CA LEU A 7 2.30 15.76 -38.50
C LEU A 7 1.57 17.08 -38.76
N PRO A 8 0.24 17.15 -38.60
CA PRO A 8 -0.52 18.38 -38.73
C PRO A 8 0.08 19.50 -37.89
N ALA A 9 0.02 20.74 -38.35
CA ALA A 9 0.63 21.90 -37.69
C ALA A 9 0.24 22.02 -36.20
N GLN A 10 -1.01 21.70 -35.87
CA GLN A 10 -1.52 21.67 -34.49
C GLN A 10 -0.80 20.63 -33.60
N TRP A 11 -0.40 19.50 -34.16
CA TRP A 11 0.37 18.47 -33.47
C TRP A 11 1.83 18.89 -33.28
N GLN A 12 2.42 19.54 -34.29
CA GLN A 12 3.77 20.09 -34.22
C GLN A 12 3.88 21.19 -33.16
N ALA A 13 2.89 22.10 -33.11
CA ALA A 13 2.81 23.15 -32.10
C ALA A 13 2.62 22.59 -30.67
N ALA A 14 1.82 21.52 -30.51
CA ALA A 14 1.67 20.82 -29.22
C ALA A 14 2.98 20.11 -28.81
N PHE A 15 3.71 19.53 -29.78
CA PHE A 15 5.03 18.97 -29.56
C PHE A 15 6.08 20.00 -29.13
N GLN A 16 6.11 21.17 -29.77
CA GLN A 16 7.03 22.24 -29.41
C GLN A 16 6.72 22.80 -28.01
N ARG A 17 5.45 23.05 -27.71
CA ARG A 17 5.02 23.47 -26.35
C ARG A 17 5.37 22.43 -25.28
N ASP A 18 5.27 21.13 -25.60
CA ASP A 18 5.62 20.04 -24.69
C ASP A 18 7.14 19.88 -24.50
N ARG A 19 7.96 20.26 -25.50
CA ARG A 19 9.43 20.32 -25.38
C ARG A 19 9.89 21.48 -24.49
N GLN A 20 9.19 22.61 -24.53
CA GLN A 20 9.50 23.81 -23.75
C GLN A 20 9.00 23.73 -22.31
N SER A 21 7.92 23.00 -22.02
CA SER A 21 7.38 22.80 -20.68
C SER A 21 8.00 21.57 -19.99
N ALA A 22 9.26 21.70 -19.54
CA ALA A 22 10.02 20.82 -18.66
C ALA A 22 10.14 19.32 -19.03
N PRO A 23 11.27 18.67 -18.78
CA PRO A 23 11.48 17.28 -19.12
C PRO A 23 10.64 16.38 -18.22
N VAL A 24 9.46 16.00 -18.67
CA VAL A 24 8.81 14.81 -18.14
C VAL A 24 9.45 13.65 -18.87
N SER A 25 10.21 12.86 -18.16
CA SER A 25 10.89 11.68 -18.61
C SER A 25 9.97 10.87 -19.52
N GLY A 26 10.28 10.87 -20.82
CA GLY A 26 9.89 9.80 -21.72
C GLY A 26 10.69 8.57 -21.31
N ALA A 27 10.37 7.98 -20.16
CA ALA A 27 11.02 6.79 -19.70
C ALA A 27 10.71 5.70 -20.72
N ASP A 28 11.76 5.07 -21.22
CA ASP A 28 11.71 3.82 -21.96
C ASP A 28 10.76 2.88 -21.22
N PRO A 29 9.74 2.28 -21.86
CA PRO A 29 8.80 1.36 -21.19
C PRO A 29 9.49 0.14 -20.58
N LEU A 30 10.69 -0.21 -21.00
CA LEU A 30 11.46 -1.34 -20.48
C LEU A 30 11.87 -1.18 -18.99
N PRO A 31 12.44 -0.06 -18.54
CA PRO A 31 12.73 0.17 -17.12
C PRO A 31 11.47 0.16 -16.27
N GLU A 32 10.37 0.70 -16.79
CA GLU A 32 9.10 0.73 -16.06
C GLU A 32 8.51 -0.67 -15.87
N ARG A 33 8.58 -1.54 -16.89
CA ARG A 33 8.16 -2.94 -16.81
C ARG A 33 9.01 -3.74 -15.83
N ARG A 34 10.34 -3.50 -15.81
CA ARG A 34 11.24 -4.16 -14.87
C ARG A 34 10.95 -3.73 -13.42
N ALA A 35 10.69 -2.44 -13.18
CA ALA A 35 10.29 -1.94 -11.87
C ALA A 35 8.91 -2.46 -11.45
N ALA A 36 7.96 -2.63 -12.39
CA ALA A 36 6.67 -3.24 -12.12
C ALA A 36 6.78 -4.73 -11.72
N ARG A 37 7.73 -5.48 -12.30
CA ARG A 37 8.01 -6.87 -11.88
C ARG A 37 8.53 -6.93 -10.45
N LEU A 38 9.42 -6.02 -10.06
CA LEU A 38 9.89 -5.91 -8.69
C LEU A 38 8.74 -5.59 -7.73
N LEU A 39 7.88 -4.63 -8.08
CA LEU A 39 6.67 -4.35 -7.32
C LEU A 39 5.79 -5.61 -7.20
N ALA A 40 5.57 -6.34 -8.30
CA ALA A 40 4.78 -7.56 -8.29
C ALA A 40 5.36 -8.62 -7.33
N ALA A 41 6.69 -8.77 -7.27
CA ALA A 41 7.35 -9.70 -6.36
C ALA A 41 7.07 -9.32 -4.89
N PHE A 42 7.21 -8.04 -4.52
CA PHE A 42 6.87 -7.57 -3.18
C PHE A 42 5.39 -7.78 -2.84
N ILE A 43 4.47 -7.50 -3.78
CA ILE A 43 3.03 -7.69 -3.55
C ILE A 43 2.69 -9.18 -3.38
N LEU A 44 3.20 -10.06 -4.25
CA LEU A 44 2.93 -11.50 -4.16
C LEU A 44 3.51 -12.10 -2.87
N SER A 45 4.74 -11.73 -2.47
CA SER A 45 5.31 -12.14 -1.18
C SER A 45 4.45 -11.65 -0.02
N GLY A 46 4.01 -10.39 -0.06
CA GLY A 46 3.13 -9.84 0.96
C GLY A 46 1.78 -10.55 1.04
N LEU A 47 1.17 -10.90 -0.10
CA LEU A 47 -0.07 -11.69 -0.13
C LEU A 47 0.13 -13.10 0.44
N ALA A 48 1.28 -13.74 0.17
CA ALA A 48 1.61 -15.03 0.75
C ALA A 48 1.76 -14.94 2.28
N TYR A 49 2.47 -13.90 2.78
CA TYR A 49 2.58 -13.65 4.22
C TYR A 49 1.25 -13.31 4.88
N LEU A 50 0.39 -12.54 4.22
CA LEU A 50 -0.95 -12.25 4.71
C LEU A 50 -1.75 -13.54 4.91
N ALA A 51 -1.78 -14.42 3.92
CA ALA A 51 -2.63 -15.61 3.94
C ALA A 51 -2.10 -16.69 4.91
N LEU A 52 -0.89 -17.20 4.66
CA LEU A 52 -0.38 -18.42 5.32
C LEU A 52 0.27 -18.12 6.69
N PRO A 53 1.44 -17.44 6.77
CA PRO A 53 2.07 -17.16 8.06
C PRO A 53 1.25 -16.21 8.94
N GLY A 54 0.52 -15.31 8.31
CA GLY A 54 -0.31 -14.32 8.99
C GLY A 54 -1.67 -14.89 9.38
N THR A 55 -2.68 -14.75 8.53
CA THR A 55 -4.07 -14.97 8.91
C THR A 55 -4.35 -16.41 9.33
N PHE A 56 -3.82 -17.42 8.62
CA PHE A 56 -4.03 -18.81 9.00
C PHE A 56 -3.47 -19.13 10.40
N LEU A 57 -2.24 -18.69 10.71
CA LEU A 57 -1.67 -18.86 12.04
C LEU A 57 -2.46 -18.06 13.10
N GLY A 58 -2.99 -16.88 12.73
CA GLY A 58 -3.88 -16.11 13.60
C GLY A 58 -5.18 -16.84 13.94
N VAL A 59 -5.80 -17.51 12.96
CA VAL A 59 -6.99 -18.35 13.17
C VAL A 59 -6.68 -19.49 14.13
N TRP A 60 -5.55 -20.19 13.91
CA TRP A 60 -5.12 -21.27 14.79
C TRP A 60 -4.91 -20.78 16.22
N ASN A 61 -4.13 -19.72 16.42
CA ASN A 61 -3.91 -19.12 17.74
C ASN A 61 -5.23 -18.79 18.44
N LEU A 62 -6.22 -18.30 17.66
CA LEU A 62 -7.50 -17.90 18.23
C LEU A 62 -8.39 -19.08 18.62
N ILE A 63 -8.29 -20.19 17.88
CA ILE A 63 -8.96 -21.44 18.26
C ILE A 63 -8.42 -21.95 19.60
N GLU A 64 -7.08 -21.97 19.76
CA GLU A 64 -6.42 -22.37 21.01
C GLU A 64 -6.81 -21.44 22.18
N ILE A 65 -6.76 -20.13 21.97
CA ILE A 65 -7.18 -19.12 22.95
C ILE A 65 -8.64 -19.34 23.38
N ALA A 66 -9.53 -19.56 22.42
CA ALA A 66 -10.95 -19.73 22.69
C ALA A 66 -11.25 -21.07 23.41
N ALA A 67 -10.54 -22.14 23.04
CA ALA A 67 -10.68 -23.46 23.68
C ALA A 67 -10.29 -23.42 25.16
N HIS A 68 -9.21 -22.71 25.47
CA HIS A 68 -8.70 -22.54 26.84
C HIS A 68 -9.31 -21.34 27.58
N ARG A 69 -10.05 -20.48 26.90
CA ARG A 69 -10.63 -19.23 27.42
C ARG A 69 -9.60 -18.30 28.07
N THR A 70 -8.39 -18.28 27.55
CA THR A 70 -7.29 -17.46 28.03
C THR A 70 -6.27 -17.22 26.94
N ALA A 71 -5.64 -16.05 26.93
CA ALA A 71 -4.54 -15.75 25.99
C ALA A 71 -3.34 -16.71 26.18
N ALA A 72 -3.14 -17.24 27.39
CA ALA A 72 -2.09 -18.22 27.67
C ALA A 72 -2.35 -19.61 27.03
N GLY A 73 -3.53 -19.85 26.45
CA GLY A 73 -3.84 -21.06 25.70
C GLY A 73 -3.04 -21.22 24.41
N ALA A 74 -2.63 -20.10 23.78
CA ALA A 74 -1.77 -20.13 22.60
C ALA A 74 -0.30 -19.81 22.95
N SER A 75 0.62 -20.38 22.17
CA SER A 75 2.05 -20.08 22.30
C SER A 75 2.33 -18.60 22.02
N SER A 76 2.95 -17.90 22.96
CA SER A 76 3.36 -16.50 22.77
C SER A 76 4.33 -16.34 21.59
N ALA A 77 5.21 -17.32 21.32
CA ALA A 77 6.08 -17.31 20.16
C ALA A 77 5.30 -17.37 18.84
N TRP A 78 4.20 -18.13 18.81
CA TRP A 78 3.31 -18.21 17.63
C TRP A 78 2.50 -16.93 17.42
N ILE A 79 2.01 -16.32 18.51
CA ILE A 79 1.33 -15.01 18.47
C ILE A 79 2.30 -13.95 17.91
N GLN A 80 3.55 -13.92 18.39
CA GLN A 80 4.58 -13.01 17.90
C GLN A 80 4.96 -13.28 16.44
N ALA A 81 5.05 -14.55 16.02
CA ALA A 81 5.33 -14.94 14.64
C ALA A 81 4.18 -14.52 13.70
N HIS A 82 2.93 -14.70 14.12
CA HIS A 82 1.75 -14.19 13.41
C HIS A 82 1.81 -12.66 13.23
N GLY A 83 2.03 -11.92 14.31
CA GLY A 83 2.11 -10.45 14.28
C GLY A 83 3.23 -9.95 13.37
N HIS A 84 4.42 -10.57 13.45
CA HIS A 84 5.56 -10.21 12.59
C HIS A 84 5.26 -10.45 11.10
N ALA A 85 4.64 -11.58 10.75
CA ALA A 85 4.25 -11.88 9.37
C ALA A 85 3.21 -10.88 8.84
N GLN A 86 2.24 -10.47 9.66
CA GLN A 86 1.23 -9.49 9.27
C GLN A 86 1.84 -8.09 9.08
N VAL A 87 2.65 -7.63 10.04
CA VAL A 87 3.20 -6.27 10.06
C VAL A 87 4.30 -6.10 9.01
N PHE A 88 5.35 -6.91 9.10
CA PHE A 88 6.52 -6.78 8.23
C PHE A 88 6.36 -7.60 6.95
N GLY A 89 5.85 -8.83 7.04
CA GLY A 89 5.69 -9.70 5.90
C GLY A 89 4.67 -9.15 4.88
N TRP A 90 3.48 -8.81 5.33
CA TRP A 90 2.45 -8.28 4.45
C TRP A 90 2.56 -6.78 4.24
N VAL A 91 2.27 -5.97 5.29
CA VAL A 91 2.18 -4.51 5.16
C VAL A 91 3.53 -3.91 4.79
N GLY A 92 4.62 -4.40 5.41
CA GLY A 92 5.98 -3.98 5.11
C GLY A 92 6.37 -4.25 3.66
N SER A 93 6.08 -5.44 3.13
CA SER A 93 6.34 -5.76 1.72
C SER A 93 5.56 -4.85 0.78
N PHE A 94 4.27 -4.60 1.05
CA PHE A 94 3.45 -3.67 0.25
C PHE A 94 4.03 -2.25 0.26
N ILE A 95 4.39 -1.74 1.43
CA ILE A 95 4.94 -0.39 1.58
C ILE A 95 6.29 -0.27 0.87
N LEU A 96 7.22 -1.23 1.07
CA LEU A 96 8.53 -1.20 0.42
C LEU A 96 8.39 -1.29 -1.10
N GLY A 97 7.60 -2.22 -1.62
CA GLY A 97 7.36 -2.39 -3.05
C GLY A 97 6.74 -1.15 -3.70
N ILE A 98 5.68 -0.61 -3.09
CA ILE A 98 5.01 0.61 -3.58
C ILE A 98 5.96 1.81 -3.50
N SER A 99 6.75 1.95 -2.43
CA SER A 99 7.70 3.05 -2.26
C SER A 99 8.79 3.03 -3.31
N LEU A 100 9.42 1.86 -3.54
CA LEU A 100 10.46 1.69 -4.56
C LEU A 100 9.93 1.93 -5.98
N PHE A 101 8.64 1.73 -6.22
CA PHE A 101 8.01 1.96 -7.51
C PHE A 101 7.54 3.42 -7.70
N ILE A 102 6.91 4.02 -6.67
CA ILE A 102 6.23 5.33 -6.80
C ILE A 102 7.16 6.50 -6.52
N LEU A 103 8.01 6.44 -5.48
CA LEU A 103 8.83 7.58 -5.09
C LEU A 103 9.81 8.03 -6.18
N PRO A 104 10.48 7.13 -6.92
CA PRO A 104 11.28 7.51 -8.08
C PRO A 104 10.47 8.26 -9.15
N LYS A 105 9.25 7.81 -9.44
CA LYS A 105 8.35 8.46 -10.40
C LYS A 105 7.92 9.87 -9.96
N VAL A 106 7.56 10.01 -8.68
CA VAL A 106 7.15 11.30 -8.10
C VAL A 106 8.29 12.30 -8.11
N ARG A 107 9.52 11.84 -7.91
CA ARG A 107 10.73 12.68 -7.92
C ARG A 107 11.26 12.95 -9.31
N GLY A 108 10.76 12.24 -10.34
CA GLY A 108 11.27 12.33 -11.71
C GLY A 108 12.70 11.81 -11.87
N ALA A 109 13.14 10.94 -10.96
CA ALA A 109 14.46 10.32 -10.97
C ALA A 109 14.30 8.79 -10.94
N PRO A 110 14.90 8.03 -11.89
CA PRO A 110 14.80 6.57 -11.88
C PRO A 110 15.46 5.98 -10.65
N LEU A 111 15.06 4.75 -10.30
CA LEU A 111 15.71 3.98 -9.25
C LEU A 111 17.21 3.81 -9.61
N ARG A 112 18.10 4.04 -8.65
CA ARG A 112 19.56 4.01 -8.88
C ARG A 112 20.05 2.66 -9.38
N SER A 113 19.48 1.57 -8.86
CA SER A 113 19.81 0.20 -9.26
C SER A 113 18.61 -0.70 -9.06
N LEU A 114 18.17 -1.34 -10.13
CA LEU A 114 17.09 -2.32 -10.06
C LEU A 114 17.57 -3.63 -9.39
N TRP A 115 18.83 -3.98 -9.55
CA TRP A 115 19.44 -5.17 -8.92
C TRP A 115 19.42 -5.03 -7.39
N LEU A 116 19.82 -3.89 -6.85
CA LEU A 116 19.70 -3.63 -5.41
C LEU A 116 18.25 -3.67 -4.93
N GLY A 117 17.29 -3.29 -5.78
CA GLY A 117 15.87 -3.46 -5.49
C GLY A 117 15.47 -4.93 -5.35
N TRP A 118 15.96 -5.82 -6.23
CA TRP A 118 15.75 -7.26 -6.12
C TRP A 118 16.46 -7.87 -4.91
N LEU A 119 17.66 -7.40 -4.60
CA LEU A 119 18.37 -7.82 -3.38
C LEU A 119 17.59 -7.39 -2.13
N THR A 120 17.06 -6.16 -2.10
CA THR A 120 16.18 -5.69 -1.03
C THR A 120 14.98 -6.63 -0.85
N TRP A 121 14.32 -7.01 -1.93
CA TRP A 121 13.20 -7.95 -1.89
C TRP A 121 13.61 -9.31 -1.35
N ALA A 122 14.72 -9.86 -1.80
CA ALA A 122 15.19 -11.17 -1.38
C ALA A 122 15.55 -11.21 0.11
N LEU A 123 16.32 -10.22 0.59
CA LEU A 123 16.72 -10.10 2.00
C LEU A 123 15.51 -9.90 2.90
N TRP A 124 14.58 -9.02 2.50
CA TRP A 124 13.34 -8.76 3.24
C TRP A 124 12.48 -10.01 3.37
N THR A 125 12.20 -10.66 2.23
CA THR A 125 11.37 -11.87 2.21
C THR A 125 12.02 -13.01 2.99
N ALA A 126 13.32 -13.24 2.81
CA ALA A 126 14.04 -14.26 3.55
C ALA A 126 14.09 -13.97 5.07
N GLY A 127 14.35 -12.72 5.46
CA GLY A 127 14.37 -12.31 6.86
C GLY A 127 13.05 -12.57 7.56
N VAL A 128 11.95 -12.06 7.00
CA VAL A 128 10.60 -12.27 7.56
C VAL A 128 10.22 -13.75 7.60
N GLY A 129 10.49 -14.50 6.53
CA GLY A 129 10.18 -15.92 6.47
C GLY A 129 10.96 -16.73 7.50
N TRP A 130 12.24 -16.42 7.67
CA TRP A 130 13.09 -17.07 8.68
C TRP A 130 12.66 -16.75 10.10
N ARG A 131 12.33 -15.47 10.37
CA ARG A 131 11.76 -15.05 11.67
C ARG A 131 10.49 -15.83 12.02
N TRP A 132 9.57 -15.97 11.05
CA TRP A 132 8.35 -16.75 11.23
C TRP A 132 8.67 -18.22 11.53
N GLY A 133 9.52 -18.86 10.72
CA GLY A 133 9.90 -20.25 10.90
C GLY A 133 10.50 -20.51 12.28
N CYS A 134 11.41 -19.66 12.73
CA CYS A 134 12.00 -19.74 14.09
C CYS A 134 10.92 -19.61 15.18
N GLY A 135 9.93 -18.74 14.99
CA GLY A 135 8.83 -18.52 15.94
C GLY A 135 7.89 -19.71 16.07
N VAL A 136 7.66 -20.45 14.98
CA VAL A 136 6.74 -21.62 14.98
C VAL A 136 7.44 -22.95 15.30
N GLY A 137 8.73 -22.96 15.58
CA GLY A 137 9.41 -24.13 16.09
C GLY A 137 10.48 -24.74 15.20
N LEU A 138 10.99 -24.05 14.18
CA LEU A 138 12.16 -24.52 13.42
C LEU A 138 13.38 -24.64 14.34
N HIS A 139 14.14 -25.72 14.17
CA HIS A 139 15.39 -25.94 14.86
C HIS A 139 16.40 -24.82 14.55
N GLY A 140 17.32 -24.55 15.46
CA GLY A 140 18.36 -23.53 15.24
C GLY A 140 17.89 -22.09 15.39
N TRP A 141 16.77 -21.83 16.06
CA TRP A 141 16.22 -20.49 16.26
C TRP A 141 17.18 -19.52 16.99
N ARG A 142 18.12 -20.04 17.82
CA ARG A 142 19.15 -19.21 18.49
C ARG A 142 20.06 -18.49 17.50
N VAL A 143 20.33 -19.07 16.35
CA VAL A 143 21.06 -18.44 15.24
C VAL A 143 20.08 -17.77 14.27
N GLY A 144 18.95 -18.40 14.02
CA GLY A 144 17.98 -17.97 13.03
C GLY A 144 17.30 -16.63 13.38
N LEU A 145 16.97 -16.36 14.65
CA LEU A 145 16.37 -15.10 15.05
C LEU A 145 17.30 -13.90 14.83
N PRO A 146 18.57 -13.89 15.30
CA PRO A 146 19.52 -12.83 14.98
C PRO A 146 19.77 -12.68 13.47
N ALA A 147 19.94 -13.79 12.76
CA ALA A 147 20.17 -13.78 11.31
C ALA A 147 19.00 -13.15 10.56
N SER A 148 17.75 -13.50 10.90
CA SER A 148 16.57 -12.90 10.31
C SER A 148 16.52 -11.37 10.50
N ALA A 149 16.81 -10.91 11.71
CA ALA A 149 16.84 -9.49 12.04
C ALA A 149 17.94 -8.72 11.27
N ILE A 150 19.11 -9.33 11.08
CA ILE A 150 20.18 -8.76 10.25
C ILE A 150 19.72 -8.63 8.78
N LEU A 151 19.07 -9.66 8.24
CA LEU A 151 18.55 -9.61 6.86
C LEU A 151 17.51 -8.49 6.68
N GLU A 152 16.60 -8.32 7.63
CA GLU A 152 15.59 -7.26 7.60
C GLU A 152 16.22 -5.86 7.69
N LEU A 153 17.21 -5.67 8.59
CA LEU A 153 17.95 -4.41 8.71
C LEU A 153 18.76 -4.11 7.45
N ALA A 154 19.41 -5.12 6.84
CA ALA A 154 20.12 -4.95 5.58
C ALA A 154 19.18 -4.55 4.45
N ALA A 155 18.01 -5.20 4.34
CA ALA A 155 16.97 -4.84 3.38
C ALA A 155 16.47 -3.40 3.58
N LEU A 156 16.26 -3.00 4.85
CA LEU A 156 15.92 -1.62 5.18
C LEU A 156 17.02 -0.66 4.72
N GLY A 157 18.27 -0.91 5.07
CA GLY A 157 19.41 -0.06 4.67
C GLY A 157 19.49 0.12 3.16
N LEU A 158 19.36 -0.97 2.38
CA LEU A 158 19.32 -0.92 0.93
C LEU A 158 18.11 -0.13 0.40
N SER A 159 16.94 -0.33 0.98
CA SER A 159 15.73 0.41 0.58
C SER A 159 15.89 1.91 0.83
N GLN A 160 16.41 2.30 1.99
CA GLN A 160 16.70 3.69 2.34
C GLN A 160 17.73 4.31 1.40
N PHE A 161 18.79 3.57 1.09
CA PHE A 161 19.78 4.01 0.10
C PHE A 161 19.14 4.28 -1.26
N LEU A 162 18.32 3.35 -1.76
CA LEU A 162 17.63 3.50 -3.05
C LEU A 162 16.61 4.64 -3.06
N LEU A 163 15.92 4.85 -1.94
CA LEU A 163 14.86 5.87 -1.83
C LEU A 163 15.41 7.27 -1.58
N PHE A 164 16.48 7.43 -0.81
CA PHE A 164 16.96 8.74 -0.38
C PHE A 164 18.18 9.26 -1.17
N PHE A 165 18.90 8.38 -1.88
CA PHE A 165 20.04 8.75 -2.71
C PHE A 165 19.75 8.52 -4.21
N PRO A 166 19.02 9.43 -4.88
CA PRO A 166 18.64 9.27 -6.28
C PRO A 166 19.86 9.32 -7.21
N SER A 167 19.75 8.71 -8.40
CA SER A 167 20.81 8.63 -9.41
C SER A 167 21.12 9.96 -10.11
N SER A 168 20.22 10.94 -10.09
CA SER A 168 20.40 12.22 -10.76
C SER A 168 21.00 13.27 -9.83
N ARG A 169 22.01 14.03 -10.35
CA ARG A 169 22.69 15.13 -9.63
C ARG A 169 21.82 16.38 -9.41
N ARG A 170 20.62 16.46 -10.02
CA ARG A 170 19.66 17.56 -9.80
C ARG A 170 18.42 17.04 -9.11
N PRO A 171 18.43 16.85 -7.78
CA PRO A 171 17.20 16.54 -7.08
C PRO A 171 16.29 17.76 -7.20
N ARG A 172 15.08 17.59 -7.77
CA ARG A 172 14.02 18.56 -7.52
C ARG A 172 13.92 18.76 -6.02
N ARG A 173 13.87 20.03 -5.56
CA ARG A 173 13.65 20.34 -4.13
C ARG A 173 12.61 19.40 -3.56
N ARG A 174 12.97 18.69 -2.50
CA ARG A 174 12.02 17.80 -1.81
C ARG A 174 10.83 18.64 -1.42
N PRO A 175 9.61 18.33 -1.88
CA PRO A 175 8.45 19.08 -1.42
C PRO A 175 8.34 18.88 0.09
N LYS A 176 8.24 19.97 0.84
CA LYS A 176 7.92 19.97 2.28
C LYS A 176 6.41 19.81 2.47
N ASP A 177 5.81 18.87 1.72
CA ASP A 177 4.39 18.57 1.83
C ASP A 177 4.13 17.54 2.93
N LEU A 178 2.87 17.48 3.37
CA LEU A 178 2.41 16.57 4.41
C LEU A 178 2.80 15.11 4.12
N GLY A 179 2.59 14.64 2.88
CA GLY A 179 2.90 13.26 2.51
C GLY A 179 4.38 12.93 2.58
N SER A 180 5.26 13.87 2.21
CA SER A 180 6.71 13.68 2.28
C SER A 180 7.23 13.65 3.71
N LEU A 181 6.74 14.52 4.59
CA LEU A 181 7.14 14.55 6.01
C LEU A 181 6.69 13.29 6.73
N LEU A 182 5.44 12.86 6.54
CA LEU A 182 4.93 11.61 7.09
C LEU A 182 5.67 10.39 6.53
N GLY A 183 6.06 10.43 5.25
CA GLY A 183 6.88 9.38 4.65
C GLY A 183 8.25 9.25 5.31
N ILE A 184 8.93 10.36 5.57
CA ILE A 184 10.24 10.37 6.26
C ILE A 184 10.09 9.86 7.70
N ALA A 185 9.10 10.35 8.45
CA ALA A 185 8.83 9.92 9.81
C ALA A 185 8.50 8.42 9.86
N GLY A 186 7.64 7.93 8.94
CA GLY A 186 7.27 6.51 8.88
C GLY A 186 8.44 5.57 8.57
N PHE A 187 9.35 5.95 7.69
CA PHE A 187 10.57 5.17 7.48
C PHE A 187 11.54 5.24 8.66
N GLY A 188 11.57 6.36 9.41
CA GLY A 188 12.27 6.45 10.68
C GLY A 188 11.69 5.50 11.73
N GLY A 189 10.35 5.42 11.82
CA GLY A 189 9.66 4.48 12.68
C GLY A 189 9.90 3.02 12.32
N LEU A 190 9.97 2.69 11.01
CA LEU A 190 10.36 1.35 10.56
C LEU A 190 11.78 1.00 11.01
N ALA A 191 12.72 1.95 10.91
CA ALA A 191 14.08 1.74 11.39
C ALA A 191 14.11 1.49 12.90
N ALA A 192 13.40 2.29 13.69
CA ALA A 192 13.29 2.10 15.13
C ALA A 192 12.69 0.74 15.49
N ALA A 193 11.58 0.34 14.84
CA ALA A 193 10.94 -0.95 15.06
C ALA A 193 11.87 -2.13 14.76
N LEU A 194 12.60 -2.10 13.64
CA LEU A 194 13.52 -3.18 13.26
C LEU A 194 14.77 -3.23 14.16
N ILE A 195 15.26 -2.09 14.66
CA ILE A 195 16.35 -2.07 15.65
C ILE A 195 15.90 -2.73 16.96
N VAL A 196 14.70 -2.38 17.46
CA VAL A 196 14.14 -3.02 18.67
C VAL A 196 13.85 -4.50 18.44
N ASN A 197 13.34 -4.88 17.25
CA ASN A 197 13.17 -6.28 16.85
C ASN A 197 14.50 -7.04 16.87
N ALA A 198 15.58 -6.44 16.38
CA ALA A 198 16.91 -7.04 16.43
C ALA A 198 17.40 -7.20 17.88
N MET A 199 17.25 -6.17 18.71
CA MET A 199 17.57 -6.28 20.15
C MET A 199 16.80 -7.42 20.83
N ALA A 200 15.52 -7.57 20.52
CA ALA A 200 14.69 -8.68 21.02
C ALA A 200 15.20 -10.03 20.52
N ALA A 201 15.55 -10.15 19.24
CA ALA A 201 16.09 -11.36 18.63
C ALA A 201 17.40 -11.81 19.30
N PHE A 202 18.37 -10.90 19.46
CA PHE A 202 19.64 -11.20 20.09
C PHE A 202 19.49 -11.58 21.58
N ARG A 203 18.65 -10.84 22.33
CA ARG A 203 18.38 -11.17 23.74
C ARG A 203 17.72 -12.52 23.90
N THR A 204 16.72 -12.83 23.05
CA THR A 204 16.05 -14.14 23.06
C THR A 204 17.04 -15.25 22.77
N ALA A 205 17.89 -15.10 21.76
CA ALA A 205 18.90 -16.09 21.39
C ALA A 205 19.91 -16.37 22.51
N ALA A 206 20.28 -15.34 23.26
CA ALA A 206 21.27 -15.45 24.35
C ALA A 206 20.70 -16.02 25.65
N ALA A 207 19.45 -15.68 25.99
CA ALA A 207 18.97 -15.89 27.37
C ALA A 207 17.74 -16.80 27.50
N ASN A 208 16.92 -16.98 26.41
CA ASN A 208 15.64 -17.69 26.53
C ASN A 208 15.76 -19.19 26.25
N ALA A 209 14.87 -19.98 26.86
CA ALA A 209 14.71 -21.40 26.59
C ALA A 209 13.87 -21.69 25.33
N ILE A 210 13.02 -20.76 24.91
CA ILE A 210 12.09 -20.85 23.78
C ILE A 210 12.21 -19.59 22.89
N PRO A 211 11.81 -19.63 21.61
CA PRO A 211 11.94 -18.52 20.66
C PRO A 211 10.89 -17.40 20.89
N GLN A 212 10.65 -17.05 22.14
CA GLN A 212 9.72 -16.02 22.56
C GLN A 212 10.47 -14.73 22.92
N TYR A 213 10.09 -13.62 22.30
CA TYR A 213 10.65 -12.31 22.62
C TYR A 213 10.23 -11.83 24.02
N PRO A 214 11.09 -11.11 24.75
CA PRO A 214 10.72 -10.46 25.99
C PRO A 214 9.53 -9.51 25.79
N ALA A 215 8.50 -9.62 26.64
CA ALA A 215 7.22 -8.92 26.46
C ALA A 215 7.36 -7.40 26.25
N ARG A 216 8.28 -6.74 26.96
CA ARG A 216 8.53 -5.30 26.82
C ARG A 216 9.10 -4.94 25.44
N LEU A 217 10.04 -5.72 24.93
CA LEU A 217 10.63 -5.47 23.60
C LEU A 217 9.66 -5.83 22.48
N ASP A 218 8.88 -6.88 22.66
CA ASP A 218 7.81 -7.25 21.72
C ASP A 218 6.76 -6.14 21.63
N ARG A 219 6.23 -5.67 22.77
CA ARG A 219 5.31 -4.53 22.81
C ARG A 219 5.92 -3.30 22.13
N MET A 220 7.14 -2.94 22.45
CA MET A 220 7.82 -1.79 21.85
C MET A 220 7.96 -1.95 20.32
N THR A 221 8.30 -3.14 19.84
CA THR A 221 8.41 -3.44 18.41
C THR A 221 7.05 -3.27 17.71
N VAL A 222 5.98 -3.83 18.29
CA VAL A 222 4.62 -3.75 17.73
C VAL A 222 4.12 -2.32 17.71
N GLU A 223 4.28 -1.58 18.80
CA GLU A 223 3.84 -0.18 18.89
C GLU A 223 4.61 0.75 17.92
N LEU A 224 5.94 0.58 17.82
CA LEU A 224 6.75 1.32 16.84
C LEU A 224 6.37 0.96 15.41
N ALA A 225 6.10 -0.31 15.14
CA ALA A 225 5.67 -0.75 13.82
C ALA A 225 4.29 -0.22 13.45
N LEU A 226 3.37 -0.15 14.40
CA LEU A 226 2.02 0.35 14.17
C LEU A 226 2.01 1.89 14.10
N TRP A 227 2.38 2.56 15.19
CA TRP A 227 2.26 4.00 15.35
C TRP A 227 3.40 4.79 14.68
N GLY A 228 4.62 4.23 14.69
CA GLY A 228 5.80 4.88 14.10
C GLY A 228 5.95 4.63 12.60
N PHE A 229 5.52 3.46 12.09
CA PHE A 229 5.74 3.05 10.70
C PHE A 229 4.47 3.00 9.87
N MET A 230 3.53 2.09 10.20
CA MET A 230 2.38 1.83 9.32
C MET A 230 1.44 3.02 9.21
N LEU A 231 1.07 3.64 10.33
CA LEU A 231 0.10 4.73 10.34
C LEU A 231 0.63 6.01 9.65
N PRO A 232 1.84 6.50 9.94
CA PRO A 232 2.37 7.68 9.25
C PRO A 232 2.47 7.47 7.74
N LEU A 233 2.85 6.26 7.28
CA LEU A 233 2.91 5.95 5.86
C LEU A 233 1.52 5.81 5.24
N ALA A 234 0.55 5.20 5.95
CA ALA A 234 -0.85 5.17 5.52
C ALA A 234 -1.42 6.58 5.35
N TRP A 235 -1.16 7.48 6.30
CA TRP A 235 -1.55 8.90 6.19
C TRP A 235 -0.81 9.60 5.04
N GLY A 236 0.49 9.36 4.92
CA GLY A 236 1.31 9.90 3.82
C GLY A 236 0.77 9.51 2.44
N TYR A 237 0.47 8.25 2.23
CA TYR A 237 -0.15 7.76 0.99
C TYR A 237 -1.58 8.25 0.82
N SER A 238 -2.35 8.40 1.90
CA SER A 238 -3.71 8.93 1.87
C SER A 238 -3.76 10.36 1.36
N THR A 239 -2.73 11.19 1.59
CA THR A 239 -2.64 12.57 1.05
C THR A 239 -2.82 12.61 -0.46
N ARG A 240 -2.45 11.54 -1.15
CA ARG A 240 -2.51 11.45 -2.61
C ARG A 240 -3.59 10.48 -3.08
N PHE A 241 -3.52 9.22 -2.62
CA PHE A 241 -4.38 8.16 -3.17
C PHE A 241 -5.82 8.27 -2.67
N VAL A 242 -6.04 8.41 -1.37
CA VAL A 242 -7.40 8.57 -0.83
C VAL A 242 -8.02 9.86 -1.36
N THR A 243 -7.28 10.97 -1.35
CA THR A 243 -7.74 12.25 -1.89
C THR A 243 -8.20 12.14 -3.34
N ILE A 244 -7.41 11.47 -4.20
CA ILE A 244 -7.72 11.35 -5.64
C ILE A 244 -8.88 10.38 -5.87
N PHE A 245 -8.89 9.22 -5.21
CA PHE A 245 -9.83 8.14 -5.51
C PHE A 245 -11.19 8.33 -4.83
N ALA A 246 -11.21 8.87 -3.61
CA ALA A 246 -12.46 9.22 -2.93
C ALA A 246 -13.00 10.60 -3.33
N GLY A 247 -12.27 11.37 -4.15
CA GLY A 247 -12.69 12.69 -4.63
C GLY A 247 -12.68 13.78 -3.56
N LEU A 248 -11.83 13.66 -2.53
CA LEU A 248 -11.73 14.62 -1.44
C LEU A 248 -11.06 15.93 -1.89
N ARG A 249 -11.22 16.99 -1.10
CA ARG A 249 -10.42 18.22 -1.24
C ARG A 249 -8.95 17.93 -0.93
N PRO A 250 -8.00 18.73 -1.47
CA PRO A 250 -6.58 18.60 -1.11
C PRO A 250 -6.34 18.66 0.40
N PRO A 251 -5.38 17.90 0.95
CA PRO A 251 -5.07 17.90 2.37
C PRO A 251 -4.62 19.28 2.87
N ARG A 252 -4.87 19.55 4.16
CA ARG A 252 -4.44 20.79 4.84
C ARG A 252 -2.94 20.76 5.11
N GLN A 253 -2.16 21.36 4.22
CA GLN A 253 -0.69 21.34 4.30
C GLN A 253 -0.12 22.03 5.55
N ARG A 254 -0.86 22.94 6.17
CA ARG A 254 -0.49 23.59 7.44
C ARG A 254 -0.31 22.62 8.62
N ALA A 255 -0.92 21.43 8.54
CA ALA A 255 -0.75 20.39 9.56
C ALA A 255 0.56 19.60 9.39
N ALA A 256 1.29 19.77 8.28
CA ALA A 256 2.39 18.90 7.90
C ALA A 256 3.52 18.86 8.94
N THR A 257 3.96 20.02 9.40
CA THR A 257 5.05 20.12 10.39
C THR A 257 4.61 19.54 11.74
N GLY A 258 3.39 19.90 12.20
CA GLY A 258 2.86 19.42 13.49
C GLY A 258 2.67 17.92 13.50
N LEU A 259 2.09 17.32 12.44
CA LEU A 259 1.94 15.86 12.34
C LEU A 259 3.30 15.17 12.24
N GLY A 260 4.22 15.68 11.44
CA GLY A 260 5.56 15.10 11.33
C GLY A 260 6.32 15.14 12.65
N ALA A 261 6.33 16.27 13.34
CA ALA A 261 6.95 16.42 14.65
C ALA A 261 6.27 15.56 15.72
N GLY A 262 4.92 15.50 15.71
CA GLY A 262 4.15 14.65 16.61
C GLY A 262 4.46 13.16 16.45
N VAL A 263 4.61 12.67 15.22
CA VAL A 263 5.04 11.27 14.96
C VAL A 263 6.46 11.04 15.49
N MET A 264 7.38 11.97 15.30
CA MET A 264 8.74 11.83 15.84
C MET A 264 8.76 11.82 17.37
N ALA A 265 7.95 12.67 18.01
CA ALA A 265 7.78 12.66 19.47
C ALA A 265 7.16 11.34 19.96
N LEU A 266 6.17 10.81 19.24
CA LEU A 266 5.56 9.52 19.53
C LEU A 266 6.59 8.37 19.47
N ILE A 267 7.43 8.33 18.43
CA ILE A 267 8.53 7.36 18.32
C ILE A 267 9.50 7.49 19.50
N ALA A 268 9.83 8.72 19.90
CA ALA A 268 10.72 8.95 21.05
C ALA A 268 10.10 8.46 22.36
N LEU A 269 8.81 8.72 22.61
CA LEU A 269 8.08 8.20 23.77
C LEU A 269 8.04 6.68 23.82
N LEU A 270 7.80 6.03 22.68
CA LEU A 270 7.80 4.57 22.58
C LEU A 270 9.17 3.97 22.85
N LEU A 271 10.25 4.58 22.32
CA LEU A 271 11.62 4.16 22.59
C LEU A 271 12.02 4.37 24.06
N ALA A 272 11.49 5.41 24.71
CA ALA A 272 11.66 5.64 26.14
C ALA A 272 10.80 4.69 27.01
N GLY A 273 9.90 3.91 26.41
CA GLY A 273 8.97 3.01 27.11
C GLY A 273 7.82 3.73 27.82
N GLN A 274 7.53 4.98 27.41
CA GLN A 274 6.45 5.82 27.97
C GLN A 274 5.13 5.55 27.24
N PHE A 275 4.62 4.31 27.33
CA PHE A 275 3.49 3.84 26.53
C PHE A 275 2.21 4.65 26.76
N ALA A 276 1.85 4.96 28.01
CA ALA A 276 0.62 5.70 28.29
C ALA A 276 0.63 7.13 27.70
N LEU A 277 1.78 7.81 27.73
CA LEU A 277 1.95 9.11 27.09
C LEU A 277 1.92 8.98 25.55
N ALA A 278 2.50 7.92 25.03
CA ALA A 278 2.47 7.60 23.60
C ALA A 278 1.04 7.39 23.11
N ASP A 279 0.22 6.62 23.84
CA ASP A 279 -1.18 6.36 23.51
C ASP A 279 -2.01 7.66 23.53
N GLY A 280 -1.77 8.54 24.50
CA GLY A 280 -2.40 9.86 24.56
C GLY A 280 -2.05 10.73 23.36
N LEU A 281 -0.77 10.79 23.00
CA LEU A 281 -0.30 11.52 21.82
C LEU A 281 -0.85 10.91 20.53
N ALA A 282 -0.86 9.57 20.42
CA ALA A 282 -1.39 8.86 19.27
C ALA A 282 -2.87 9.21 19.02
N ALA A 283 -3.71 9.23 20.04
CA ALA A 283 -5.12 9.62 19.93
C ALA A 283 -5.28 11.05 19.40
N ILE A 284 -4.46 11.99 19.85
CA ILE A 284 -4.45 13.37 19.33
C ILE A 284 -4.05 13.38 17.86
N LEU A 285 -2.98 12.66 17.48
CA LEU A 285 -2.49 12.59 16.10
C LEU A 285 -3.52 11.98 15.15
N VAL A 286 -4.31 10.99 15.61
CA VAL A 286 -5.41 10.40 14.82
C VAL A 286 -6.45 11.48 14.46
N GLY A 287 -6.87 12.28 15.43
CA GLY A 287 -7.81 13.39 15.21
C GLY A 287 -7.25 14.43 14.23
N VAL A 288 -5.99 14.84 14.45
CA VAL A 288 -5.31 15.82 13.59
C VAL A 288 -5.12 15.26 12.16
N ALA A 289 -4.76 13.99 12.01
CA ALA A 289 -4.60 13.35 10.71
C ALA A 289 -5.93 13.25 9.94
N ALA A 290 -7.00 12.81 10.59
CA ALA A 290 -8.32 12.73 9.97
C ALA A 290 -8.82 14.12 9.52
N TRP A 291 -8.60 15.16 10.33
CA TRP A 291 -8.90 16.53 9.99
C TRP A 291 -8.02 17.07 8.85
N ALA A 292 -6.71 16.81 8.88
CA ALA A 292 -5.79 17.27 7.85
C ALA A 292 -6.07 16.62 6.49
N LEU A 293 -6.41 15.33 6.48
CA LEU A 293 -6.76 14.55 5.29
C LEU A 293 -8.19 14.79 4.80
N ARG A 294 -9.04 15.47 5.58
CA ARG A 294 -10.44 15.79 5.24
C ARG A 294 -11.30 14.53 5.00
N ILE A 295 -11.02 13.45 5.74
CA ILE A 295 -11.62 12.13 5.50
C ILE A 295 -13.14 12.14 5.60
N PHE A 296 -13.68 12.84 6.59
CA PHE A 296 -15.12 12.90 6.87
C PHE A 296 -15.83 14.08 6.22
N GLU A 297 -15.10 14.93 5.48
CA GLU A 297 -15.72 15.99 4.70
C GLU A 297 -16.46 15.41 3.46
N PRO A 298 -17.49 16.12 2.97
CA PRO A 298 -18.13 15.77 1.71
C PRO A 298 -17.12 15.74 0.55
N SER A 299 -17.26 14.75 -0.33
CA SER A 299 -16.41 14.65 -1.53
C SER A 299 -16.63 15.86 -2.43
N ALA A 300 -15.54 16.54 -2.82
CA ALA A 300 -15.58 17.69 -3.72
C ALA A 300 -15.75 17.28 -5.21
N LYS A 301 -15.48 16.01 -5.52
CA LYS A 301 -15.59 15.42 -6.85
C LYS A 301 -16.13 14.00 -6.74
N PRO A 302 -16.76 13.46 -7.80
CA PRO A 302 -17.15 12.06 -7.85
C PRO A 302 -15.94 11.15 -7.58
N ALA A 303 -16.15 10.12 -6.76
CA ALA A 303 -15.12 9.11 -6.51
C ALA A 303 -14.83 8.30 -7.79
N LYS A 304 -13.59 7.86 -7.98
CA LYS A 304 -13.18 7.09 -9.15
C LYS A 304 -13.56 5.62 -9.00
N ARG A 305 -14.81 5.30 -9.29
CA ARG A 305 -15.46 3.99 -9.03
C ARG A 305 -15.32 2.97 -10.16
N LEU A 306 -14.81 3.36 -11.33
CA LEU A 306 -14.80 2.50 -12.51
C LEU A 306 -13.88 1.28 -12.31
N GLY A 307 -14.40 0.11 -12.63
CA GLY A 307 -13.68 -1.18 -12.56
C GLY A 307 -13.44 -1.72 -11.15
N VAL A 308 -14.04 -1.12 -10.11
CA VAL A 308 -13.93 -1.54 -8.71
C VAL A 308 -15.28 -1.47 -8.01
N TYR A 309 -15.38 -2.02 -6.80
CA TYR A 309 -16.61 -1.93 -6.02
C TYR A 309 -17.00 -0.48 -5.74
N ARG A 310 -18.23 -0.10 -6.16
CA ARG A 310 -18.69 1.30 -6.14
C ARG A 310 -18.71 1.98 -4.77
N HIS A 311 -18.86 1.19 -3.69
CA HIS A 311 -18.95 1.70 -2.32
C HIS A 311 -17.61 1.69 -1.56
N PHE A 312 -16.48 1.38 -2.22
CA PHE A 312 -15.17 1.38 -1.57
C PHE A 312 -14.83 2.69 -0.82
N PRO A 313 -15.32 3.91 -1.22
CA PRO A 313 -15.05 5.11 -0.45
C PRO A 313 -15.70 5.12 0.94
N ALA A 314 -16.81 4.40 1.13
CA ALA A 314 -17.41 4.24 2.44
C ALA A 314 -16.51 3.39 3.37
N PHE A 315 -15.87 2.35 2.83
CA PHE A 315 -14.90 1.53 3.57
C PHE A 315 -13.64 2.29 3.94
N ILE A 316 -13.21 3.28 3.16
CA ILE A 316 -12.14 4.18 3.55
C ILE A 316 -12.54 4.97 4.81
N ARG A 317 -13.75 5.53 4.84
CA ARG A 317 -14.27 6.25 6.02
C ARG A 317 -14.45 5.31 7.21
N LEU A 318 -14.95 4.09 6.98
CA LEU A 318 -15.06 3.05 8.00
C LEU A 318 -13.68 2.71 8.60
N ALA A 319 -12.64 2.57 7.76
CA ALA A 319 -11.27 2.35 8.24
C ALA A 319 -10.82 3.47 9.19
N TYR A 320 -11.02 4.74 8.82
CA TYR A 320 -10.69 5.86 9.71
C TYR A 320 -11.57 5.93 10.96
N GLY A 321 -12.80 5.43 10.91
CA GLY A 321 -13.63 5.22 12.10
C GLY A 321 -13.03 4.18 13.04
N TRP A 322 -12.54 3.05 12.48
CA TRP A 322 -11.80 2.03 13.23
C TRP A 322 -10.49 2.55 13.81
N LEU A 323 -9.79 3.44 13.10
CA LEU A 323 -8.59 4.10 13.62
C LEU A 323 -8.90 4.90 14.89
N ALA A 324 -9.99 5.66 14.88
CA ALA A 324 -10.43 6.43 16.06
C ALA A 324 -10.89 5.50 17.20
N ALA A 325 -11.65 4.46 16.90
CA ALA A 325 -12.09 3.46 17.88
C ALA A 325 -10.89 2.71 18.48
N GLY A 326 -9.91 2.31 17.64
CA GLY A 326 -8.69 1.64 18.08
C GLY A 326 -7.84 2.51 19.00
N ALA A 327 -7.67 3.78 18.67
CA ALA A 327 -6.96 4.73 19.54
C ALA A 327 -7.66 4.94 20.90
N ALA A 328 -9.00 4.99 20.90
CA ALA A 328 -9.78 5.07 22.13
C ALA A 328 -9.65 3.80 22.99
N LEU A 329 -9.68 2.61 22.35
CA LEU A 329 -9.48 1.33 23.03
C LEU A 329 -8.06 1.20 23.58
N GLU A 330 -7.03 1.69 22.87
CA GLU A 330 -5.64 1.70 23.35
C GLU A 330 -5.50 2.59 24.60
N LEU A 331 -6.09 3.78 24.60
CA LEU A 331 -6.16 4.62 25.79
C LEU A 331 -6.87 3.92 26.96
N ALA A 332 -7.98 3.27 26.69
CA ALA A 332 -8.74 2.52 27.71
C ALA A 332 -7.94 1.32 28.24
N ALA A 333 -7.08 0.71 27.41
CA ALA A 333 -6.25 -0.43 27.79
C ALA A 333 -5.21 -0.08 28.88
N ASN A 334 -4.85 1.20 29.05
CA ASN A 334 -4.00 1.64 30.17
C ASN A 334 -4.70 1.46 31.54
N PHE A 335 -6.02 1.44 31.57
CA PHE A 335 -6.83 1.24 32.78
C PHE A 335 -7.41 -0.18 32.83
N GLN A 336 -7.67 -0.78 31.67
CA GLN A 336 -8.21 -2.12 31.53
C GLN A 336 -7.41 -2.92 30.49
N PRO A 337 -6.31 -3.58 30.88
CA PRO A 337 -5.39 -4.28 29.96
C PRO A 337 -6.06 -5.33 29.06
N ALA A 338 -7.21 -5.85 29.46
CA ALA A 338 -8.05 -6.76 28.68
C ALA A 338 -8.46 -6.21 27.31
N LEU A 339 -8.48 -4.89 27.13
CA LEU A 339 -8.87 -4.24 25.88
C LEU A 339 -7.72 -4.13 24.85
N GLY A 340 -6.47 -4.39 25.25
CA GLY A 340 -5.29 -4.19 24.37
C GLY A 340 -5.31 -5.08 23.12
N GLY A 341 -5.87 -6.29 23.20
CA GLY A 341 -6.07 -7.17 22.04
C GLY A 341 -7.09 -6.58 21.05
N ALA A 342 -8.24 -6.18 21.57
CA ALA A 342 -9.30 -5.54 20.78
C ALA A 342 -8.82 -4.24 20.11
N ALA A 343 -8.04 -3.42 20.83
CA ALA A 343 -7.42 -2.20 20.29
C ALA A 343 -6.52 -2.52 19.09
N ARG A 344 -5.60 -3.47 19.25
CA ARG A 344 -4.70 -3.90 18.15
C ARG A 344 -5.46 -4.38 16.93
N HIS A 345 -6.54 -5.16 17.09
CA HIS A 345 -7.35 -5.62 15.95
C HIS A 345 -8.16 -4.49 15.31
N ALA A 346 -8.67 -3.54 16.08
CA ALA A 346 -9.31 -2.33 15.55
C ALA A 346 -8.32 -1.51 14.68
N LEU A 347 -7.06 -1.37 15.11
CA LEU A 347 -6.03 -0.65 14.37
C LEU A 347 -5.51 -1.43 13.16
N THR A 348 -5.26 -2.73 13.28
CA THR A 348 -4.65 -3.53 12.22
C THR A 348 -5.69 -4.05 11.21
N VAL A 349 -6.73 -4.74 11.65
CA VAL A 349 -7.79 -5.27 10.77
C VAL A 349 -8.78 -4.17 10.40
N GLY A 350 -9.26 -3.43 11.41
CA GLY A 350 -10.24 -2.36 11.23
C GLY A 350 -9.71 -1.22 10.36
N PHE A 351 -8.53 -0.69 10.65
CA PHE A 351 -7.96 0.41 9.87
C PHE A 351 -7.06 -0.05 8.74
N VAL A 352 -5.92 -0.69 9.04
CA VAL A 352 -4.88 -0.96 8.02
C VAL A 352 -5.38 -1.91 6.95
N ALA A 353 -5.94 -3.07 7.34
CA ALA A 353 -6.43 -4.05 6.38
C ALA A 353 -7.61 -3.52 5.56
N THR A 354 -8.59 -2.89 6.20
CA THR A 354 -9.75 -2.31 5.49
C THR A 354 -9.32 -1.24 4.50
N LEU A 355 -8.35 -0.37 4.87
CA LEU A 355 -7.81 0.64 3.97
C LEU A 355 -7.09 0.01 2.76
N ILE A 356 -6.25 -1.02 2.98
CA ILE A 356 -5.55 -1.74 1.92
C ILE A 356 -6.56 -2.47 1.01
N PHE A 357 -7.58 -3.14 1.56
CA PHE A 357 -8.61 -3.84 0.80
C PHE A 357 -9.47 -2.89 -0.03
N ALA A 358 -9.71 -1.66 0.47
CA ALA A 358 -10.46 -0.64 -0.27
C ALA A 358 -9.63 0.04 -1.38
N ILE A 359 -8.34 0.30 -1.14
CA ILE A 359 -7.49 1.08 -2.05
C ILE A 359 -6.61 0.20 -2.95
N GLY A 360 -6.10 -0.93 -2.42
CA GLY A 360 -5.19 -1.83 -3.13
C GLY A 360 -5.72 -2.29 -4.49
N PRO A 361 -6.96 -2.84 -4.58
CA PRO A 361 -7.57 -3.25 -5.85
C PRO A 361 -7.74 -2.13 -6.87
N ARG A 362 -7.70 -0.87 -6.43
CA ARG A 362 -7.76 0.31 -7.30
C ARG A 362 -6.39 0.73 -7.82
N ILE A 363 -5.35 0.57 -6.99
CA ILE A 363 -4.00 1.10 -7.26
C ILE A 363 -3.13 0.05 -7.95
N LEU A 364 -3.11 -1.17 -7.41
CA LEU A 364 -2.15 -2.19 -7.83
C LEU A 364 -2.32 -2.61 -9.30
N PRO A 365 -3.54 -2.82 -9.84
CA PRO A 365 -3.70 -3.13 -11.26
C PRO A 365 -3.17 -2.03 -12.17
N ALA A 366 -3.34 -0.76 -11.77
CA ALA A 366 -2.85 0.38 -12.53
C ALA A 366 -1.31 0.48 -12.52
N PHE A 367 -0.66 0.14 -11.40
CA PHE A 367 0.80 0.16 -11.27
C PHE A 367 1.47 -1.03 -11.98
N LEU A 368 0.77 -2.15 -12.04
CA LEU A 368 1.26 -3.41 -12.58
C LEU A 368 0.84 -3.64 -14.04
N SER A 369 0.83 -2.59 -14.84
CA SER A 369 0.60 -2.61 -16.29
C SER A 369 -0.84 -2.39 -16.74
N SER A 370 -1.55 -1.46 -16.08
CA SER A 370 -2.92 -1.03 -16.47
C SER A 370 -3.93 -2.17 -16.62
N ARG A 371 -3.74 -3.25 -15.86
CA ARG A 371 -4.67 -4.39 -15.84
C ARG A 371 -5.99 -3.96 -15.21
N GLU A 372 -7.06 -4.62 -15.58
CA GLU A 372 -8.33 -4.49 -14.88
C GLU A 372 -8.36 -5.40 -13.65
N LEU A 373 -9.04 -4.96 -12.60
CA LEU A 373 -9.29 -5.82 -11.46
C LEU A 373 -10.11 -7.05 -11.92
N PHE A 374 -9.70 -8.24 -11.55
CA PHE A 374 -10.35 -9.49 -11.94
C PHE A 374 -11.85 -9.47 -11.61
N SER A 375 -12.22 -9.05 -10.38
CA SER A 375 -13.62 -9.00 -9.98
C SER A 375 -13.92 -7.91 -8.95
N ALA A 376 -14.81 -6.97 -9.30
CA ALA A 376 -15.37 -6.01 -8.37
C ALA A 376 -16.31 -6.68 -7.33
N ARG A 377 -16.91 -7.85 -7.64
CA ARG A 377 -17.75 -8.62 -6.71
C ARG A 377 -16.91 -9.27 -5.63
N LEU A 378 -15.75 -9.87 -5.98
CA LEU A 378 -14.82 -10.41 -4.98
C LEU A 378 -14.28 -9.31 -4.06
N MET A 379 -13.99 -8.12 -4.61
CA MET A 379 -13.63 -6.95 -3.80
C MET A 379 -14.75 -6.57 -2.82
N ALA A 380 -15.99 -6.55 -3.26
CA ALA A 380 -17.14 -6.26 -2.39
C ALA A 380 -17.27 -7.31 -1.27
N ALA A 381 -17.24 -8.60 -1.64
CA ALA A 381 -17.35 -9.69 -0.68
C ALA A 381 -16.24 -9.66 0.36
N SER A 382 -14.97 -9.46 -0.06
CA SER A 382 -13.84 -9.36 0.85
C SER A 382 -13.97 -8.18 1.83
N LEU A 383 -14.44 -7.01 1.37
CA LEU A 383 -14.64 -5.84 2.22
C LEU A 383 -15.76 -6.04 3.25
N TRP A 384 -16.89 -6.64 2.86
CA TRP A 384 -17.99 -6.89 3.78
C TRP A 384 -17.66 -7.98 4.80
N LEU A 385 -17.04 -9.09 4.37
CA LEU A 385 -16.59 -10.13 5.29
C LEU A 385 -15.57 -9.60 6.29
N LEU A 386 -14.63 -8.77 5.82
CA LEU A 386 -13.63 -8.14 6.70
C LEU A 386 -14.29 -7.19 7.71
N ALA A 387 -15.27 -6.38 7.27
CA ALA A 387 -15.96 -5.43 8.15
C ALA A 387 -16.77 -6.16 9.25
N VAL A 388 -17.52 -7.22 8.88
CA VAL A 388 -18.29 -8.02 9.83
C VAL A 388 -17.36 -8.82 10.74
N GLY A 389 -16.32 -9.45 10.18
CA GLY A 389 -15.30 -10.19 10.94
C GLY A 389 -14.60 -9.31 11.97
N CYS A 390 -14.14 -8.12 11.56
CA CYS A 390 -13.48 -7.16 12.44
C CYS A 390 -14.42 -6.68 13.56
N LEU A 391 -15.67 -6.36 13.26
CA LEU A 391 -16.65 -5.97 14.28
C LEU A 391 -16.89 -7.09 15.30
N ALA A 392 -17.13 -8.31 14.81
CA ALA A 392 -17.30 -9.48 15.66
C ALA A 392 -16.03 -9.76 16.50
N ARG A 393 -14.85 -9.61 15.89
CA ARG A 393 -13.54 -9.80 16.52
C ARG A 393 -13.34 -8.84 17.68
N VAL A 394 -13.41 -7.54 17.41
CA VAL A 394 -13.16 -6.48 18.41
C VAL A 394 -14.17 -6.56 19.56
N ALA A 395 -15.46 -6.73 19.23
CA ALA A 395 -16.51 -6.80 20.25
C ALA A 395 -16.39 -8.05 21.12
N SER A 396 -16.19 -9.23 20.50
CA SER A 396 -16.10 -10.48 21.27
C SER A 396 -14.80 -10.57 22.06
N GLU A 397 -13.69 -10.04 21.56
CA GLU A 397 -12.42 -10.01 22.28
C GLU A 397 -12.52 -9.12 23.54
N ALA A 398 -13.06 -7.91 23.40
CA ALA A 398 -13.29 -7.02 24.52
C ALA A 398 -14.21 -7.68 25.57
N ALA A 399 -15.32 -8.31 25.14
CA ALA A 399 -16.26 -8.97 26.04
C ALA A 399 -15.70 -10.25 26.70
N ALA A 400 -14.91 -11.04 25.97
CA ALA A 400 -14.32 -12.28 26.48
C ALA A 400 -13.27 -12.00 27.57
N TYR A 401 -12.32 -11.10 27.27
CA TYR A 401 -11.22 -10.81 28.20
C TYR A 401 -11.63 -9.92 29.39
N SER A 402 -12.69 -9.13 29.26
CA SER A 402 -13.27 -8.42 30.42
C SER A 402 -14.14 -9.29 31.31
N GLY A 403 -14.40 -10.54 30.91
CA GLY A 403 -15.32 -11.43 31.62
C GLY A 403 -16.80 -11.05 31.48
N ALA A 404 -17.15 -10.08 30.63
CA ALA A 404 -18.50 -9.56 30.50
C ALA A 404 -19.51 -10.58 29.92
N ALA A 405 -19.05 -11.50 29.04
CA ALA A 405 -19.95 -12.43 28.38
C ALA A 405 -19.26 -13.74 27.97
N GLY A 406 -19.71 -14.86 28.52
CA GLY A 406 -19.18 -16.19 28.22
C GLY A 406 -19.40 -16.68 26.78
N TRP A 407 -20.44 -16.17 26.09
CA TRP A 407 -20.68 -16.47 24.67
C TRP A 407 -19.60 -15.89 23.74
N ALA A 408 -18.92 -14.87 24.20
CA ALA A 408 -17.89 -14.18 23.42
C ALA A 408 -16.74 -15.12 23.00
N TRP A 409 -16.39 -16.11 23.84
CA TRP A 409 -15.41 -17.15 23.52
C TRP A 409 -15.77 -18.03 22.32
N LYS A 410 -17.10 -18.17 22.02
CA LYS A 410 -17.58 -18.90 20.84
C LYS A 410 -17.53 -18.01 19.56
N VAL A 411 -17.77 -16.71 19.71
CA VAL A 411 -17.76 -15.76 18.59
C VAL A 411 -16.34 -15.45 18.11
N LEU A 412 -15.35 -15.47 19.01
CA LEU A 412 -13.94 -15.21 18.69
C LEU A 412 -13.42 -16.05 17.51
N PRO A 413 -13.46 -17.40 17.52
CA PRO A 413 -12.99 -18.20 16.39
C PRO A 413 -13.86 -18.00 15.14
N ALA A 414 -15.18 -17.81 15.29
CA ALA A 414 -16.06 -17.53 14.15
C ALA A 414 -15.65 -16.23 13.43
N SER A 415 -15.27 -15.17 14.17
CA SER A 415 -14.78 -13.93 13.59
C SER A 415 -13.50 -14.14 12.75
N ALA A 416 -12.59 -15.00 13.23
CA ALA A 416 -11.36 -15.31 12.53
C ALA A 416 -11.59 -16.04 11.19
N PHE A 417 -12.59 -16.93 11.13
CA PHE A 417 -12.97 -17.57 9.85
C PHE A 417 -13.57 -16.57 8.86
N LEU A 418 -14.34 -15.58 9.32
CA LEU A 418 -14.82 -14.50 8.45
C LEU A 418 -13.66 -13.65 7.89
N GLU A 419 -12.70 -13.31 8.74
CA GLU A 419 -11.49 -12.58 8.34
C GLU A 419 -10.63 -13.41 7.38
N LEU A 420 -10.45 -14.72 7.63
CA LEU A 420 -9.75 -15.62 6.73
C LEU A 420 -10.43 -15.70 5.36
N ALA A 421 -11.74 -15.83 5.31
CA ALA A 421 -12.49 -15.83 4.06
C ALA A 421 -12.31 -14.51 3.32
N ALA A 422 -12.37 -13.36 4.01
CA ALA A 422 -12.09 -12.04 3.44
C ALA A 422 -10.69 -11.95 2.83
N VAL A 423 -9.69 -12.44 3.55
CA VAL A 423 -8.28 -12.47 3.11
C VAL A 423 -8.12 -13.36 1.89
N LEU A 424 -8.67 -14.57 1.89
CA LEU A 424 -8.56 -15.49 0.75
C LEU A 424 -9.20 -14.91 -0.52
N LEU A 425 -10.38 -14.26 -0.40
CA LEU A 425 -11.02 -13.58 -1.53
C LEU A 425 -10.19 -12.40 -2.03
N PHE A 426 -9.59 -11.61 -1.15
CA PHE A 426 -8.72 -10.50 -1.51
C PHE A 426 -7.45 -10.99 -2.21
N VAL A 427 -6.79 -12.01 -1.67
CA VAL A 427 -5.58 -12.63 -2.25
C VAL A 427 -5.89 -13.22 -3.62
N ALA A 428 -6.96 -14.01 -3.73
CA ALA A 428 -7.39 -14.60 -5.00
C ALA A 428 -7.68 -13.52 -6.05
N ASN A 429 -8.42 -12.47 -5.69
CA ASN A 429 -8.75 -11.39 -6.60
C ASN A 429 -7.49 -10.67 -7.13
N LEU A 430 -6.54 -10.35 -6.27
CA LEU A 430 -5.29 -9.70 -6.70
C LEU A 430 -4.37 -10.66 -7.45
N ALA A 431 -4.22 -11.91 -7.01
CA ALA A 431 -3.40 -12.90 -7.69
C ALA A 431 -3.92 -13.19 -9.10
N LEU A 432 -5.24 -13.39 -9.26
CA LEU A 432 -5.88 -13.55 -10.56
C LEU A 432 -5.74 -12.30 -11.42
N THR A 433 -5.84 -11.10 -10.84
CA THR A 433 -5.57 -9.84 -11.56
C THR A 433 -4.15 -9.81 -12.11
N LEU A 434 -3.16 -10.26 -11.32
CA LEU A 434 -1.75 -10.30 -11.73
C LEU A 434 -1.46 -11.42 -12.74
N ALA A 435 -2.19 -12.51 -12.70
CA ALA A 435 -2.06 -13.64 -13.64
C ALA A 435 -2.65 -13.33 -15.02
N GLN A 436 -3.60 -12.35 -15.13
CA GLN A 436 -4.14 -11.98 -16.43
C GLN A 436 -3.03 -11.49 -17.36
N PRO A 437 -3.04 -11.88 -18.64
CA PRO A 437 -2.11 -11.33 -19.62
C PRO A 437 -2.31 -9.82 -19.72
N PRO A 438 -1.24 -9.04 -19.97
CA PRO A 438 -1.40 -7.63 -20.28
C PRO A 438 -2.32 -7.48 -21.50
N PRO A 439 -3.24 -6.52 -21.51
CA PRO A 439 -4.10 -6.28 -22.66
C PRO A 439 -3.27 -6.15 -23.94
N ALA A 440 -3.81 -6.65 -25.08
CA ALA A 440 -3.12 -6.61 -26.37
C ALA A 440 -2.67 -5.20 -26.77
N TRP A 441 -3.46 -4.18 -26.41
CA TRP A 441 -3.16 -2.75 -26.63
C TRP A 441 -2.05 -2.16 -25.74
N PHE A 442 -1.44 -2.97 -24.89
CA PHE A 442 -0.35 -2.49 -24.00
C PHE A 442 0.93 -2.10 -24.76
N ARG A 443 1.08 -2.52 -26.01
CA ARG A 443 2.21 -2.16 -26.86
C ARG A 443 1.82 -1.03 -27.81
N PRO A 444 2.63 0.04 -27.97
CA PRO A 444 2.37 1.09 -28.94
C PRO A 444 2.09 0.58 -30.34
N GLU A 445 2.71 -0.53 -30.73
CA GLU A 445 2.59 -1.15 -32.05
C GLU A 445 1.21 -1.80 -32.30
N THR A 446 0.56 -2.27 -31.25
CA THR A 446 -0.74 -2.96 -31.32
C THR A 446 -1.92 -2.04 -30.97
N MET A 447 -1.67 -0.77 -30.69
CA MET A 447 -2.73 0.22 -30.47
C MET A 447 -3.52 0.49 -31.75
N GLY A 448 -4.84 0.51 -31.64
CA GLY A 448 -5.77 0.76 -32.72
C GLY A 448 -6.99 1.56 -32.29
N GLY A 449 -7.95 1.74 -33.20
CA GLY A 449 -9.22 2.39 -32.91
C GLY A 449 -10.00 1.73 -31.79
N GLU A 450 -9.94 0.40 -31.68
CA GLU A 450 -10.58 -0.41 -30.64
C GLU A 450 -9.91 -0.31 -29.26
N THR A 451 -8.74 0.34 -29.20
CA THR A 451 -8.06 0.55 -27.92
C THR A 451 -8.85 1.52 -27.06
N PRO A 452 -9.15 1.19 -25.79
CA PRO A 452 -9.91 2.08 -24.92
C PRO A 452 -9.23 3.45 -24.77
N LEU A 453 -10.01 4.52 -24.97
CA LEU A 453 -9.54 5.90 -24.87
C LEU A 453 -8.88 6.20 -23.51
N TYR A 454 -9.46 5.62 -22.45
CA TYR A 454 -8.90 5.70 -21.11
C TYR A 454 -7.44 5.24 -21.06
N TRP A 455 -7.10 4.20 -21.83
CA TRP A 455 -5.76 3.64 -21.84
C TRP A 455 -4.73 4.59 -22.47
N TYR A 456 -5.06 5.21 -23.59
CA TYR A 456 -4.23 6.24 -24.21
C TYR A 456 -3.92 7.38 -23.24
N ILE A 457 -4.92 7.80 -22.46
CA ILE A 457 -4.80 8.95 -21.54
C ILE A 457 -4.06 8.58 -20.24
N SER A 458 -4.31 7.40 -19.70
CA SER A 458 -3.71 6.98 -18.42
C SER A 458 -2.26 6.55 -18.58
N SER A 459 -1.92 5.85 -19.65
CA SER A 459 -0.57 5.39 -19.94
C SER A 459 0.32 6.49 -20.48
N TYR A 460 -0.27 7.43 -21.23
CA TYR A 460 0.42 8.57 -21.84
C TYR A 460 -0.38 9.86 -21.61
N PRO A 461 -0.26 10.50 -20.43
CA PRO A 461 -1.08 11.68 -20.08
C PRO A 461 -1.05 12.84 -21.09
N ARG A 462 0.00 12.92 -21.88
CA ARG A 462 0.15 13.94 -22.94
C ARG A 462 -0.73 13.66 -24.16
N THR A 463 -1.13 12.41 -24.39
CA THR A 463 -2.05 12.08 -25.50
C THR A 463 -3.41 12.73 -25.33
N ARG A 464 -3.85 13.01 -24.09
CA ARG A 464 -5.07 13.77 -23.85
C ARG A 464 -5.07 15.14 -24.54
N ARG A 465 -3.98 15.90 -24.40
CA ARG A 465 -3.85 17.21 -25.03
C ARG A 465 -3.81 17.10 -26.56
N LEU A 466 -3.13 16.07 -27.05
CA LEU A 466 -3.04 15.80 -28.49
C LEU A 466 -4.41 15.45 -29.06
N LEU A 467 -5.15 14.56 -28.44
CA LEU A 467 -6.48 14.16 -28.86
C LEU A 467 -7.47 15.34 -28.82
N ILE A 468 -7.41 16.19 -27.79
CA ILE A 468 -8.21 17.42 -27.72
C ILE A 468 -7.84 18.36 -28.89
N ALA A 469 -6.56 18.54 -29.16
CA ALA A 469 -6.07 19.38 -30.26
C ALA A 469 -6.46 18.81 -31.65
N SER A 470 -6.65 17.49 -31.74
CA SER A 470 -7.11 16.80 -32.95
C SER A 470 -8.64 16.76 -33.09
N GLY A 471 -9.38 17.43 -32.21
CA GLY A 471 -10.83 17.57 -32.34
C GLY A 471 -11.65 16.66 -31.44
N VAL A 472 -11.06 15.80 -30.59
CA VAL A 472 -11.81 14.99 -29.61
C VAL A 472 -12.25 15.87 -28.43
N LYS A 473 -13.29 16.72 -28.68
CA LYS A 473 -13.76 17.78 -27.77
C LYS A 473 -14.33 17.23 -26.46
N THR A 474 -14.88 16.01 -26.48
CA THR A 474 -15.41 15.33 -25.30
C THR A 474 -14.36 15.21 -24.20
N LEU A 475 -13.08 15.05 -24.55
CA LEU A 475 -11.99 15.01 -23.58
C LEU A 475 -11.72 16.35 -22.87
N ALA A 476 -12.10 17.47 -23.45
CA ALA A 476 -12.00 18.77 -22.78
C ALA A 476 -13.10 18.94 -21.73
N ARG A 477 -14.27 18.34 -21.98
CA ARG A 477 -15.48 18.46 -21.15
C ARG A 477 -15.53 17.44 -20.00
N THR A 478 -15.00 16.23 -20.21
CA THR A 478 -15.04 15.13 -19.23
C THR A 478 -13.64 14.77 -18.74
N ARG A 479 -13.44 14.78 -17.40
CA ARG A 479 -12.20 14.27 -16.79
C ARG A 479 -12.21 12.75 -16.62
N ASP A 480 -13.38 12.16 -16.41
CA ASP A 480 -13.57 10.72 -16.25
C ASP A 480 -14.04 10.12 -17.58
N VAL A 481 -13.13 9.41 -18.23
CA VAL A 481 -13.41 8.71 -19.49
C VAL A 481 -13.82 7.28 -19.14
N PRO A 482 -14.97 6.80 -19.64
CA PRO A 482 -15.38 5.41 -19.47
C PRO A 482 -14.31 4.45 -19.99
N ARG A 483 -14.03 3.36 -19.26
CA ARG A 483 -13.02 2.37 -19.69
C ARG A 483 -13.45 1.60 -20.93
N SER A 484 -14.76 1.48 -21.14
CA SER A 484 -15.34 0.82 -22.30
C SER A 484 -15.33 1.67 -23.57
N LEU A 485 -15.16 3.00 -23.44
CA LEU A 485 -15.15 3.89 -24.59
C LEU A 485 -13.85 3.72 -25.37
N THR A 486 -13.96 3.25 -26.61
CA THR A 486 -12.83 3.10 -27.53
C THR A 486 -12.43 4.43 -28.16
N LEU A 487 -11.22 4.50 -28.74
CA LEU A 487 -10.79 5.66 -29.50
C LEU A 487 -11.68 5.84 -30.75
N ALA A 488 -12.10 4.73 -31.39
CA ALA A 488 -12.98 4.74 -32.57
C ALA A 488 -14.35 5.33 -32.22
N GLU A 489 -14.98 4.90 -31.13
CA GLU A 489 -16.26 5.45 -30.68
C GLU A 489 -16.15 6.94 -30.33
N ALA A 490 -15.06 7.35 -29.67
CA ALA A 490 -14.85 8.75 -29.32
C ALA A 490 -14.56 9.62 -30.56
N ALA A 491 -13.89 9.08 -31.56
CA ALA A 491 -13.65 9.74 -32.84
C ALA A 491 -14.93 9.88 -33.65
N ALA A 492 -15.72 8.80 -33.75
CA ALA A 492 -17.00 8.78 -34.47
C ALA A 492 -18.00 9.79 -33.87
N ALA A 493 -18.04 9.91 -32.53
CA ALA A 493 -18.90 10.88 -31.85
C ALA A 493 -18.58 12.35 -32.19
N GLU A 494 -17.38 12.64 -32.66
CA GLU A 494 -16.93 13.99 -33.05
C GLU A 494 -16.77 14.12 -34.58
N GLY A 495 -17.20 13.11 -35.38
CA GLY A 495 -17.06 13.09 -36.83
C GLY A 495 -15.62 12.98 -37.34
N LEU A 496 -14.74 12.36 -36.56
CA LEU A 496 -13.32 12.20 -36.86
C LEU A 496 -13.01 10.77 -37.34
N ASP A 497 -12.01 10.64 -38.19
CA ASP A 497 -11.46 9.34 -38.61
C ASP A 497 -10.52 8.79 -37.53
N ALA A 498 -10.90 7.62 -37.00
CA ALA A 498 -10.13 6.95 -35.95
C ALA A 498 -8.74 6.46 -36.43
N ASP A 499 -8.65 6.01 -37.70
CA ASP A 499 -7.39 5.49 -38.24
C ASP A 499 -6.36 6.60 -38.44
N VAL A 500 -6.82 7.79 -38.82
CA VAL A 500 -5.99 8.99 -38.88
C VAL A 500 -5.45 9.35 -37.50
N LEU A 501 -6.30 9.33 -36.47
CA LEU A 501 -5.89 9.59 -35.08
C LEU A 501 -4.90 8.52 -34.57
N VAL A 502 -5.15 7.24 -34.87
CA VAL A 502 -4.22 6.14 -34.54
C VAL A 502 -2.88 6.33 -35.22
N GLY A 503 -2.87 6.71 -36.51
CA GLY A 503 -1.65 6.99 -37.27
C GLY A 503 -0.83 8.12 -36.62
N HIS A 504 -1.49 9.18 -36.21
CA HIS A 504 -0.85 10.29 -35.50
C HIS A 504 -0.28 9.86 -34.13
N LEU A 505 -1.05 9.10 -33.35
CA LEU A 505 -0.60 8.57 -32.06
C LEU A 505 0.61 7.64 -32.23
N ARG A 506 0.59 6.72 -33.20
CA ARG A 506 1.71 5.82 -33.50
C ARG A 506 2.98 6.60 -33.90
N THR A 507 2.84 7.63 -34.68
CA THR A 507 3.95 8.53 -35.05
C THR A 507 4.51 9.26 -33.83
N PHE A 508 3.63 9.76 -32.95
CA PHE A 508 4.00 10.37 -31.68
C PHE A 508 4.82 9.41 -30.80
N PHE A 509 4.40 8.15 -30.68
CA PHE A 509 5.14 7.16 -29.88
C PHE A 509 6.48 6.75 -30.50
N ARG A 510 6.54 6.59 -31.84
CA ARG A 510 7.77 6.25 -32.56
C ARG A 510 8.84 7.35 -32.43
N GLN A 511 8.48 8.61 -32.51
CA GLN A 511 9.41 9.72 -32.38
C GLN A 511 10.01 9.85 -30.98
N ARG A 512 9.41 9.23 -29.98
CA ARG A 512 9.87 9.23 -28.58
C ARG A 512 10.64 7.98 -28.17
N GLN A 513 10.70 6.95 -29.00
CA GLN A 513 11.64 5.85 -28.75
C GLN A 513 13.06 6.41 -29.00
N PRO A 514 13.98 6.32 -27.99
CA PRO A 514 15.36 6.65 -28.25
C PRO A 514 15.84 5.81 -29.44
N ARG A 515 16.45 6.44 -30.43
CA ARG A 515 17.12 5.72 -31.52
C ARG A 515 18.04 4.70 -30.85
N ARG A 516 17.71 3.40 -30.97
CA ARG A 516 18.66 2.34 -30.65
C ARG A 516 19.92 2.68 -31.43
N ALA A 517 21.02 2.94 -30.74
CA ALA A 517 22.33 2.94 -31.35
C ALA A 517 22.43 1.61 -32.11
N ARG A 518 22.53 1.69 -33.42
CA ARG A 518 22.91 0.56 -34.26
C ARG A 518 24.36 0.25 -33.87
N ALA A 519 24.56 -0.80 -33.15
CA ALA A 519 25.81 -1.53 -33.04
C ALA A 519 25.51 -2.99 -33.43
#